data_3e569296f2bb6dc14bed0bbf50a05466
#
_entry.id   3e569296f2bb6dc14bed0bbf50a05466
#
_cell.length_a   1.000
_cell.length_b   1.000
_cell.length_c   1.000
_cell.angle_alpha   90.00
_cell.angle_beta   90.00
_cell.angle_gamma   90.00
#
_symmetry.space_group_name_H-M   'P 1'
#
loop_
_entity.id
_entity.type
_entity.pdbx_description
1 polymer ?
#
loop_
_entity_poly.entity_id
_entity_poly.type
_entity_poly.pdbx_seq_one_letter_code
_entity_poly.pdbx_strand_id
1 'polypeptide(L)'
;MDTEIRDIPLEFDGRGEVKGFTFRCCMRNGLAYMYEVVHRDSGHRHWEVFERRENRRFGVISYPKSSSFGLWAWCCGDYDGALRRFDWVTERLLNKINM
;
A
#
# COMPACT_ATOMS: atom_id res chain seq x y z
N MET A 1 -20.40 19.00 -7.39
CA MET A 1 -18.99 19.40 -7.26
C MET A 1 -18.14 18.14 -7.08
N ASP A 2 -17.21 17.95 -7.98
CA ASP A 2 -16.37 16.77 -7.94
C ASP A 2 -15.32 16.89 -6.83
N THR A 3 -15.31 15.91 -5.95
CA THR A 3 -14.28 15.82 -4.93
C THR A 3 -13.18 14.92 -5.47
N GLU A 4 -12.06 15.50 -5.78
CA GLU A 4 -10.90 14.72 -6.19
C GLU A 4 -10.41 13.87 -5.03
N ILE A 5 -10.20 12.59 -5.30
CA ILE A 5 -9.57 11.68 -4.33
C ILE A 5 -8.06 11.80 -4.52
N ARG A 6 -7.36 12.22 -3.47
CA ARG A 6 -5.90 12.35 -3.51
C ARG A 6 -5.25 10.99 -3.30
N ASP A 7 -4.34 10.66 -4.20
CA ASP A 7 -3.59 9.42 -4.11
C ASP A 7 -2.54 9.48 -3.00
N ILE A 8 -2.03 8.33 -2.61
CA ILE A 8 -0.98 8.21 -1.61
C ILE A 8 0.30 8.81 -2.20
N PRO A 9 1.04 9.63 -1.43
CA PRO A 9 2.30 10.18 -1.92
C PRO A 9 3.27 9.07 -2.34
N LEU A 10 4.08 9.34 -3.35
CA LEU A 10 5.09 8.38 -3.83
C LEU A 10 6.15 8.11 -2.76
N GLU A 11 6.48 9.11 -1.97
CA GLU A 11 7.42 8.98 -0.86
C GLU A 11 6.88 9.77 0.33
N PHE A 12 7.01 9.21 1.52
CA PHE A 12 6.65 9.91 2.75
C PHE A 12 7.31 9.26 3.95
N ASP A 13 7.44 10.05 5.01
CA ASP A 13 7.93 9.56 6.31
C ASP A 13 6.75 9.13 7.17
N GLY A 14 6.92 8.04 7.90
CA GLY A 14 5.90 7.54 8.82
C GLY A 14 5.72 8.45 10.02
N ARG A 15 4.52 8.44 10.56
CA ARG A 15 4.15 9.19 11.77
C ARG A 15 3.44 8.25 12.75
N GLY A 16 3.39 8.66 14.02
CA GLY A 16 2.71 7.85 15.04
C GLY A 16 3.36 6.49 15.21
N GLU A 17 2.58 5.43 15.04
CA GLU A 17 3.01 4.05 15.19
C GLU A 17 4.14 3.66 14.23
N VAL A 18 4.22 4.34 13.09
CA VAL A 18 5.22 4.03 12.05
C VAL A 18 6.30 5.11 11.97
N LYS A 19 6.45 5.90 13.01
CA LYS A 19 7.54 6.88 13.12
C LYS A 19 8.89 6.15 13.02
N GLY A 20 9.80 6.70 12.25
CA GLY A 20 11.11 6.09 12.03
C GLY A 20 11.19 5.27 10.76
N PHE A 21 10.07 5.11 10.05
CA PHE A 21 10.03 4.41 8.76
C PHE A 21 9.86 5.40 7.61
N THR A 22 10.50 5.08 6.48
CA THR A 22 10.34 5.81 5.23
C THR A 22 9.63 4.90 4.24
N PHE A 23 8.64 5.45 3.54
CA PHE A 23 7.78 4.72 2.61
C PHE A 23 8.02 5.22 1.19
N ARG A 24 8.26 4.31 0.26
CA ARG A 24 8.45 4.65 -1.14
C ARG A 24 7.65 3.70 -2.03
N CYS A 25 6.84 4.28 -2.91
CA CYS A 25 6.03 3.50 -3.85
C CYS A 25 6.92 2.85 -4.90
N CYS A 26 6.84 1.53 -5.01
CA CYS A 26 7.53 0.76 -6.06
C CYS A 26 6.65 0.55 -7.27
N MET A 27 5.35 0.28 -7.04
CA MET A 27 4.38 0.01 -8.08
C MET A 27 2.98 0.45 -7.67
N ARG A 28 2.21 0.87 -8.65
CA ARG A 28 0.77 1.08 -8.52
C ARG A 28 0.12 0.94 -9.90
N ASN A 29 -1.10 0.42 -9.94
CA ASN A 29 -1.79 0.19 -11.22
C ASN A 29 -3.27 0.59 -11.18
N GLY A 30 -3.69 1.39 -10.20
CA GLY A 30 -5.08 1.77 -10.05
C GLY A 30 -5.93 0.78 -9.25
N LEU A 31 -5.43 -0.42 -8.98
CA LEU A 31 -6.12 -1.44 -8.18
C LEU A 31 -5.33 -1.79 -6.92
N ALA A 32 -4.02 -1.80 -7.02
CA ALA A 32 -3.13 -2.24 -5.95
C ALA A 32 -1.90 -1.34 -5.86
N TYR A 33 -1.23 -1.42 -4.73
CA TYR A 33 -0.02 -0.66 -4.40
C TYR A 33 1.04 -1.59 -3.84
N MET A 34 2.31 -1.25 -4.12
CA MET A 34 3.45 -1.88 -3.48
C MET A 34 4.41 -0.80 -3.02
N TYR A 35 4.66 -0.75 -1.70
CA TYR A 35 5.56 0.21 -1.09
C TYR A 35 6.75 -0.51 -0.46
N GLU A 36 7.94 0.06 -0.66
CA GLU A 36 9.13 -0.33 0.10
C GLU A 36 9.14 0.48 1.39
N VAL A 37 9.30 -0.19 2.52
CA VAL A 37 9.29 0.42 3.84
C VAL A 37 10.66 0.17 4.48
N VAL A 38 11.35 1.25 4.81
CA VAL A 38 12.71 1.19 5.37
C VAL A 38 12.71 1.79 6.77
N HIS A 39 13.22 1.02 7.73
CA HIS A 39 13.48 1.53 9.07
C HIS A 39 14.77 2.34 9.04
N ARG A 40 14.69 3.63 9.32
CA ARG A 40 15.82 4.57 9.10
C ARG A 40 17.03 4.25 9.96
N ASP A 41 16.82 3.81 11.20
CA ASP A 41 17.92 3.56 12.13
C ASP A 41 18.70 2.29 11.79
N SER A 42 17.99 1.20 11.46
CA SER A 42 18.61 -0.10 11.20
C SER A 42 18.86 -0.36 9.71
N GLY A 43 18.19 0.37 8.83
CA GLY A 43 18.21 0.08 7.39
C GLY A 43 17.42 -1.16 7.01
N HIS A 44 16.77 -1.80 7.97
CA HIS A 44 15.93 -2.97 7.68
C HIS A 44 14.77 -2.56 6.78
N ARG A 45 14.48 -3.40 5.78
CA ARG A 45 13.41 -3.11 4.82
C ARG A 45 12.44 -4.27 4.68
N HIS A 46 11.22 -3.93 4.36
CA HIS A 46 10.19 -4.87 3.95
C HIS A 46 9.31 -4.19 2.91
N TRP A 47 8.37 -4.90 2.35
CA TRP A 47 7.44 -4.37 1.37
C TRP A 47 6.03 -4.58 1.84
N GLU A 48 5.17 -3.59 1.58
CA GLU A 48 3.75 -3.65 1.91
C GLU A 48 2.96 -3.58 0.62
N VAL A 49 2.10 -4.57 0.41
CA VAL A 49 1.25 -4.69 -0.78
C VAL A 49 -0.19 -4.62 -0.33
N PHE A 50 -1.00 -3.81 -1.00
CA PHE A 50 -2.38 -3.62 -0.55
C PHE A 50 -3.30 -3.19 -1.67
N GLU A 51 -4.61 -3.38 -1.42
CA GLU A 51 -5.68 -2.95 -2.32
C GLU A 51 -5.86 -1.44 -2.25
N ARG A 52 -6.24 -0.85 -3.38
CA ARG A 52 -6.65 0.55 -3.41
C ARG A 52 -7.97 0.69 -2.67
N ARG A 53 -8.00 1.48 -1.62
CA ARG A 53 -9.20 1.76 -0.83
C ARG A 53 -9.40 3.27 -0.70
N GLU A 54 -10.55 3.75 -1.18
CA GLU A 54 -10.89 5.16 -1.10
C GLU A 54 -11.47 5.50 0.26
N ASN A 55 -10.98 6.57 0.86
CA ASN A 55 -11.59 7.18 2.04
C ASN A 55 -12.29 8.45 1.58
N ARG A 56 -13.55 8.34 1.22
CA ARG A 56 -14.33 9.45 0.66
C ARG A 56 -14.58 10.55 1.67
N ARG A 57 -14.61 10.21 2.95
CA ARG A 57 -14.79 11.19 4.02
C ARG A 57 -13.67 12.23 4.02
N PHE A 58 -12.44 11.80 3.77
CA PHE A 58 -11.27 12.68 3.77
C PHE A 58 -10.72 12.95 2.36
N GLY A 59 -11.34 12.38 1.32
CA GLY A 59 -10.93 12.60 -0.06
C GLY A 59 -9.53 12.08 -0.38
N VAL A 60 -9.16 10.94 0.19
CA VAL A 60 -7.83 10.34 0.02
C VAL A 60 -7.91 8.83 -0.22
N ILE A 61 -6.85 8.28 -0.77
CA ILE A 61 -6.65 6.83 -0.78
C ILE A 61 -6.01 6.46 0.56
N SER A 62 -6.55 5.44 1.21
CA SER A 62 -6.09 5.01 2.53
C SER A 62 -4.81 4.20 2.43
N TYR A 63 -3.80 4.57 3.21
CA TYR A 63 -2.68 3.67 3.50
C TYR A 63 -3.13 2.70 4.60
N PRO A 64 -2.76 1.40 4.50
CA PRO A 64 -3.24 0.42 5.49
C PRO A 64 -2.72 0.71 6.89
N LYS A 65 -3.59 0.46 7.86
CA LYS A 65 -3.26 0.48 9.29
C LYS A 65 -2.89 -0.92 9.73
N SER A 66 -2.36 -1.07 10.95
CA SER A 66 -1.99 -2.38 11.47
C SER A 66 -3.13 -3.40 11.40
N SER A 67 -4.36 -2.96 11.62
CA SER A 67 -5.55 -3.82 11.57
C SER A 67 -5.93 -4.28 10.15
N SER A 68 -5.34 -3.67 9.13
CA SER A 68 -5.65 -4.00 7.72
C SER A 68 -4.86 -5.20 7.20
N PHE A 69 -3.74 -5.52 7.85
CA PHE A 69 -2.85 -6.57 7.37
C PHE A 69 -3.47 -7.96 7.58
N GLY A 70 -3.44 -8.78 6.52
CA GLY A 70 -4.14 -10.05 6.46
C GLY A 70 -5.55 -9.94 5.92
N LEU A 71 -6.10 -8.73 5.78
CA LEU A 71 -7.44 -8.51 5.22
C LEU A 71 -7.37 -7.93 3.81
N TRP A 72 -6.80 -6.74 3.67
CA TRP A 72 -6.63 -6.11 2.35
C TRP A 72 -5.22 -5.56 2.14
N ALA A 73 -4.30 -5.87 3.06
CA ALA A 73 -2.90 -5.49 2.99
C ALA A 73 -2.03 -6.65 3.48
N TRP A 74 -0.81 -6.76 2.96
CA TRP A 74 0.12 -7.84 3.27
C TRP A 74 1.54 -7.30 3.37
N CYS A 75 2.29 -7.86 4.33
CA CYS A 75 3.69 -7.54 4.53
C CYS A 75 4.55 -8.64 3.91
N CYS A 76 5.53 -8.26 3.11
CA CYS A 76 6.42 -9.19 2.41
C CYS A 76 7.87 -8.89 2.77
N GLY A 77 8.64 -9.93 3.07
CA GLY A 77 10.03 -9.80 3.51
C GLY A 77 11.04 -9.64 2.40
N ASP A 78 10.66 -9.93 1.15
CA ASP A 78 11.54 -9.76 0.00
C ASP A 78 10.78 -9.20 -1.20
N TYR A 79 11.56 -8.65 -2.14
CA TYR A 79 11.01 -7.98 -3.32
C TYR A 79 10.22 -8.93 -4.22
N ASP A 80 10.76 -10.13 -4.47
CA ASP A 80 10.11 -11.10 -5.36
C ASP A 80 8.78 -11.56 -4.79
N GLY A 81 8.72 -11.79 -3.49
CA GLY A 81 7.48 -12.13 -2.80
C GLY A 81 6.46 -11.01 -2.88
N ALA A 82 6.93 -9.76 -2.77
CA ALA A 82 6.07 -8.58 -2.91
C ALA A 82 5.50 -8.46 -4.33
N LEU A 83 6.30 -8.72 -5.36
CA LEU A 83 5.84 -8.72 -6.75
C LEU A 83 4.75 -9.76 -6.99
N ARG A 84 4.98 -10.99 -6.49
CA ARG A 84 3.98 -12.06 -6.61
C ARG A 84 2.68 -11.69 -5.89
N ARG A 85 2.78 -11.09 -4.72
CA ARG A 85 1.60 -10.64 -3.97
C ARG A 85 0.89 -9.51 -4.71
N PHE A 86 1.62 -8.57 -5.28
CA PHE A 86 1.06 -7.46 -6.05
C PHE A 86 0.24 -8.00 -7.23
N ASP A 87 0.79 -8.96 -7.98
CA ASP A 87 0.08 -9.59 -9.09
C ASP A 87 -1.16 -10.34 -8.61
N TRP A 88 -1.05 -11.06 -7.50
CA TRP A 88 -2.17 -11.80 -6.92
C TRP A 88 -3.30 -10.86 -6.50
N VAL A 89 -2.97 -9.74 -5.85
CA VAL A 89 -3.97 -8.75 -5.43
C VAL A 89 -4.64 -8.14 -6.65
N THR A 90 -3.86 -7.78 -7.66
CA THR A 90 -4.37 -7.20 -8.91
C THR A 90 -5.34 -8.15 -9.60
N GLU A 91 -4.97 -9.41 -9.76
CA GLU A 91 -5.82 -10.41 -10.40
C GLU A 91 -7.10 -10.64 -9.62
N ARG A 92 -7.00 -10.73 -8.31
CA ARG A 92 -8.14 -10.91 -7.43
C ARG A 92 -9.17 -9.78 -7.60
N LEU A 93 -8.69 -8.53 -7.68
CA LEU A 93 -9.56 -7.37 -7.86
C LEU A 93 -10.14 -7.31 -9.27
N LEU A 94 -9.36 -7.66 -10.30
CA LEU A 94 -9.85 -7.74 -11.68
C LEU A 94 -10.96 -8.79 -11.81
N ASN A 95 -10.80 -9.94 -11.18
CA ASN A 95 -11.81 -10.99 -11.19
C ASN A 95 -13.12 -10.54 -10.54
N LYS A 96 -13.04 -9.75 -9.49
CA LYS A 96 -14.23 -9.18 -8.86
C LYS A 96 -14.95 -8.19 -9.77
N ILE A 97 -14.20 -7.38 -10.51
CA ILE A 97 -14.77 -6.39 -11.44
C ILE A 97 -15.48 -7.10 -12.61
N ASN A 98 -14.92 -8.24 -13.05
CA ASN A 98 -15.42 -8.97 -14.20
C ASN A 98 -16.54 -9.98 -13.87
N MET A 99 -16.97 -10.03 -12.64
CA MET A 99 -18.08 -10.91 -12.23
C MET A 99 -19.44 -10.30 -12.54
#